data_7cabb406af222fa01cf7d0149c3466c8
#
_entry.id   7cabb406af222fa01cf7d0149c3466c8
#
_cell.length_a   1.000
_cell.length_b   1.000
_cell.length_c   1.000
_cell.angle_alpha   90.00
_cell.angle_beta   90.00
_cell.angle_gamma   90.00
#
_symmetry.space_group_name_H-M   'P 1'
#
loop_
_entity.id
_entity.type
_entity.pdbx_description
1 polymer ?
#
loop_
_entity_poly.entity_id
_entity_poly.type
_entity_poly.pdbx_seq_one_letter_code
_entity_poly.pdbx_strand_id
1 'polypeptide(L)'
;VASANLLNFIVDNFETEQQSDEIVIPATSYMRHYFTEPSRHEKKLLAALRYIDENLYGELSLESVAAHVCLSANYFSRFFKKRQGVNFKTWVNQKKMQKAGELLHDPVHSIDSIARKLQYAQTSYFCRVFRAAHQTSPQSFRHARLSQ
;
A
#
# COMPACT_ATOMS: atom_id res chain seq x y z
N VAL A 1 5.14 11.59 8.25
CA VAL A 1 5.68 10.34 7.74
C VAL A 1 5.42 10.20 6.25
N ALA A 2 4.19 10.45 5.78
CA ALA A 2 3.89 10.45 4.35
C ALA A 2 4.66 11.56 3.61
N SER A 3 4.84 12.72 4.23
CA SER A 3 5.59 13.83 3.64
C SER A 3 7.08 13.51 3.52
N ALA A 4 7.65 12.77 4.48
CA ALA A 4 9.05 12.34 4.40
C ALA A 4 9.28 11.35 3.26
N ASN A 5 8.34 10.43 3.04
CA ASN A 5 8.43 9.48 1.93
C ASN A 5 8.34 10.18 0.58
N LEU A 6 7.48 11.19 0.46
CA LEU A 6 7.35 11.97 -0.76
C LEU A 6 8.63 12.77 -1.03
N LEU A 7 9.22 13.36 0.00
CA LEU A 7 10.45 14.11 -0.14
C LEU A 7 11.61 13.22 -0.62
N ASN A 8 11.75 12.03 -0.03
CA ASN A 8 12.76 11.07 -0.47
C ASN A 8 12.52 10.64 -1.91
N PHE A 9 11.27 10.46 -2.30
CA PHE A 9 10.91 10.11 -3.67
C PHE A 9 11.37 11.19 -4.65
N ILE A 10 11.13 12.46 -4.32
CA ILE A 10 11.55 13.60 -5.16
C ILE A 10 13.06 13.64 -5.30
N VAL A 11 13.79 13.50 -4.19
CA VAL A 11 15.27 13.53 -4.20
C VAL A 11 15.84 12.42 -5.07
N ASP A 12 15.32 11.18 -4.88
CA ASP A 12 15.80 10.04 -5.66
C ASP A 12 15.56 10.22 -7.16
N ASN A 13 14.41 10.74 -7.53
CA ASN A 13 14.08 10.97 -8.94
C ASN A 13 14.93 12.09 -9.53
N PHE A 14 15.19 13.13 -8.74
CA PHE A 14 16.06 14.23 -9.15
C PHE A 14 17.46 13.73 -9.49
N GLU A 15 18.05 12.93 -8.60
CA GLU A 15 19.39 12.37 -8.82
C GLU A 15 19.43 11.47 -10.06
N THR A 16 18.40 10.63 -10.24
CA THR A 16 18.34 9.72 -11.38
C THR A 16 18.24 10.50 -12.70
N GLU A 17 17.41 11.52 -12.73
CA GLU A 17 17.24 12.31 -13.95
C GLU A 17 18.48 13.13 -14.28
N GLN A 18 19.18 13.63 -13.27
CA GLN A 18 20.44 14.34 -13.50
C GLN A 18 21.53 13.44 -14.06
N GLN A 19 21.52 12.16 -13.68
CA GLN A 19 22.49 11.21 -14.22
C GLN A 19 22.21 10.82 -15.66
N SER A 20 20.95 10.88 -16.08
CA SER A 20 20.56 10.49 -17.44
C SER A 20 20.61 11.62 -18.45
N ASP A 21 20.44 12.87 -18.01
CA ASP A 21 20.42 14.05 -18.88
C ASP A 21 21.52 15.04 -18.48
N GLU A 22 22.38 15.39 -19.41
CA GLU A 22 23.41 16.40 -19.20
C GLU A 22 22.85 17.84 -19.20
N ILE A 23 21.54 17.98 -19.23
CA ILE A 23 20.88 19.29 -19.28
C ILE A 23 20.82 19.89 -17.88
N VAL A 24 21.42 21.07 -17.72
CA VAL A 24 21.34 21.81 -16.47
C VAL A 24 20.03 22.58 -16.44
N ILE A 25 19.09 22.13 -15.61
CA ILE A 25 17.81 22.79 -15.40
C ILE A 25 17.89 23.60 -14.10
N PRO A 26 17.44 24.86 -14.07
CA PRO A 26 17.42 25.64 -12.83
C PRO A 26 16.63 24.93 -11.73
N ALA A 27 17.14 24.91 -10.51
CA ALA A 27 16.53 24.20 -9.39
C ALA A 27 15.07 24.61 -9.17
N THR A 28 14.72 25.87 -9.37
CA THR A 28 13.35 26.37 -9.24
C THR A 28 12.41 25.75 -10.28
N SER A 29 12.86 25.58 -11.52
CA SER A 29 12.07 24.93 -12.56
C SER A 29 11.87 23.44 -12.27
N TYR A 30 12.92 22.79 -11.75
CA TYR A 30 12.87 21.39 -11.35
C TYR A 30 11.88 21.17 -10.23
N MET A 31 11.97 21.97 -9.18
CA MET A 31 11.05 21.86 -8.05
C MET A 31 9.62 22.12 -8.44
N ARG A 32 9.38 23.08 -9.33
CA ARG A 32 8.04 23.34 -9.85
C ARG A 32 7.48 22.11 -10.57
N HIS A 33 8.30 21.47 -11.39
CA HIS A 33 7.88 20.26 -12.10
C HIS A 33 7.47 19.15 -11.13
N TYR A 34 8.28 18.87 -10.10
CA TYR A 34 8.00 17.81 -9.13
C TYR A 34 6.77 18.11 -8.28
N PHE A 35 6.48 19.37 -7.97
CA PHE A 35 5.32 19.72 -7.16
C PHE A 35 4.03 19.89 -7.96
N THR A 36 4.13 20.18 -9.25
CA THR A 36 2.93 20.38 -10.10
C THR A 36 2.56 19.15 -10.90
N GLU A 37 3.55 18.34 -11.32
CA GLU A 37 3.31 17.12 -12.10
C GLU A 37 4.07 15.95 -11.50
N PRO A 38 3.37 14.85 -11.15
CA PRO A 38 4.05 13.65 -10.63
C PRO A 38 4.98 13.06 -11.69
N SER A 39 6.16 12.57 -11.25
CA SER A 39 7.09 11.86 -12.12
C SER A 39 6.48 10.55 -12.60
N ARG A 40 7.10 9.93 -13.63
CA ARG A 40 6.66 8.62 -14.13
C ARG A 40 6.64 7.58 -13.01
N HIS A 41 7.67 7.56 -12.17
CA HIS A 41 7.76 6.61 -11.07
C HIS A 41 6.69 6.87 -10.01
N GLU A 42 6.42 8.13 -9.73
CA GLU A 42 5.36 8.49 -8.79
C GLU A 42 3.98 8.09 -9.32
N LYS A 43 3.73 8.31 -10.60
CA LYS A 43 2.47 7.88 -11.23
C LYS A 43 2.29 6.37 -11.13
N LYS A 44 3.36 5.59 -11.36
CA LYS A 44 3.31 4.13 -11.25
C LYS A 44 3.08 3.69 -9.81
N LEU A 45 3.71 4.34 -8.85
CA LEU A 45 3.48 4.04 -7.44
C LEU A 45 2.03 4.32 -7.04
N LEU A 46 1.50 5.49 -7.40
CA LEU A 46 0.11 5.85 -7.10
C LEU A 46 -0.87 4.88 -7.77
N ALA A 47 -0.59 4.49 -9.02
CA ALA A 47 -1.41 3.50 -9.71
C ALA A 47 -1.39 2.15 -9.01
N ALA A 48 -0.22 1.72 -8.52
CA ALA A 48 -0.10 0.46 -7.78
C ALA A 48 -0.88 0.51 -6.47
N LEU A 49 -0.73 1.60 -5.71
CA LEU A 49 -1.44 1.76 -4.44
C LEU A 49 -2.95 1.78 -4.64
N ARG A 50 -3.42 2.46 -5.68
CA ARG A 50 -4.84 2.49 -6.03
C ARG A 50 -5.35 1.10 -6.41
N TYR A 51 -4.58 0.38 -7.23
CA TYR A 51 -4.95 -0.98 -7.64
C TYR A 51 -5.05 -1.91 -6.42
N ILE A 52 -4.13 -1.80 -5.48
CA ILE A 52 -4.18 -2.57 -4.23
C ILE A 52 -5.48 -2.27 -3.47
N ASP A 53 -5.79 -1.00 -3.26
CA ASP A 53 -6.98 -0.59 -2.50
C ASP A 53 -8.27 -1.04 -3.18
N GLU A 54 -8.32 -1.01 -4.50
CA GLU A 54 -9.49 -1.41 -5.27
C GLU A 54 -9.68 -2.92 -5.34
N ASN A 55 -8.64 -3.71 -5.04
CA ASN A 55 -8.66 -5.16 -5.20
C ASN A 55 -8.42 -5.92 -3.90
N LEU A 56 -8.67 -5.30 -2.75
CA LEU A 56 -8.48 -5.97 -1.45
C LEU A 56 -9.35 -7.20 -1.28
N TYR A 57 -10.49 -7.26 -1.95
CA TYR A 57 -11.38 -8.42 -1.91
C TYR A 57 -11.07 -9.45 -2.99
N GLY A 58 -10.13 -9.15 -3.88
CA GLY A 58 -9.72 -10.05 -4.94
C GLY A 58 -8.37 -10.67 -4.66
N GLU A 59 -7.90 -11.42 -5.64
CA GLU A 59 -6.56 -11.99 -5.56
C GLU A 59 -5.53 -10.90 -5.90
N LEU A 60 -4.71 -10.58 -4.92
CA LEU A 60 -3.61 -9.64 -5.08
C LEU A 60 -2.28 -10.40 -5.00
N SER A 61 -1.52 -10.38 -6.08
CA SER A 61 -0.18 -10.92 -6.09
C SER A 61 0.81 -9.83 -6.48
N LEU A 62 2.06 -10.01 -6.10
CA LEU A 62 3.15 -9.13 -6.52
C LEU A 62 3.18 -9.01 -8.04
N GLU A 63 3.02 -10.15 -8.72
CA GLU A 63 3.06 -10.24 -10.17
C GLU A 63 1.91 -9.47 -10.83
N SER A 64 0.69 -9.59 -10.29
CA SER A 64 -0.47 -8.92 -10.86
C SER A 64 -0.37 -7.40 -10.74
N VAL A 65 0.10 -6.90 -9.59
CA VAL A 65 0.26 -5.46 -9.40
C VAL A 65 1.40 -4.92 -10.25
N ALA A 66 2.52 -5.64 -10.30
CA ALA A 66 3.64 -5.25 -11.14
C ALA A 66 3.24 -5.16 -12.60
N ALA A 67 2.50 -6.15 -13.10
CA ALA A 67 1.98 -6.14 -14.48
C ALA A 67 1.05 -4.96 -14.73
N HIS A 68 0.22 -4.62 -13.77
CA HIS A 68 -0.70 -3.49 -13.89
C HIS A 68 0.03 -2.17 -14.13
N VAL A 69 1.19 -2.00 -13.53
CA VAL A 69 2.00 -0.78 -13.68
C VAL A 69 3.15 -0.97 -14.68
N CYS A 70 3.12 -2.05 -15.45
CA CYS A 70 4.09 -2.33 -16.52
C CYS A 70 5.53 -2.43 -16.02
N LEU A 71 5.73 -3.09 -14.88
CA LEU A 71 7.03 -3.36 -14.30
C LEU A 71 7.22 -4.86 -14.12
N SER A 72 8.47 -5.31 -14.15
CA SER A 72 8.76 -6.70 -13.76
C SER A 72 8.52 -6.88 -12.26
N ALA A 73 8.18 -8.11 -11.86
CA ALA A 73 7.93 -8.41 -10.45
C ALA A 73 9.16 -8.12 -9.58
N ASN A 74 10.35 -8.46 -10.06
CA ASN A 74 11.59 -8.23 -9.31
C ASN A 74 11.86 -6.73 -9.11
N TYR A 75 11.71 -5.95 -10.17
CA TYR A 75 11.90 -4.50 -10.08
C TYR A 75 10.85 -3.86 -9.18
N PHE A 76 9.58 -4.24 -9.38
CA PHE A 76 8.48 -3.71 -8.57
C PHE A 76 8.67 -4.01 -7.09
N SER A 77 9.08 -5.23 -6.76
CA SER A 77 9.31 -5.63 -5.37
C SER A 77 10.31 -4.71 -4.67
N ARG A 78 11.46 -4.46 -5.31
CA ARG A 78 12.50 -3.58 -4.76
C ARG A 78 12.05 -2.12 -4.74
N PHE A 79 11.43 -1.69 -5.83
CA PHE A 79 10.90 -0.33 -5.96
C PHE A 79 9.87 -0.04 -4.86
N PHE A 80 8.92 -0.95 -4.66
CA PHE A 80 7.87 -0.79 -3.67
C PHE A 80 8.44 -0.70 -2.26
N LYS A 81 9.33 -1.63 -1.91
CA LYS A 81 9.95 -1.63 -0.58
C LYS A 81 10.73 -0.34 -0.32
N LYS A 82 11.46 0.12 -1.32
CA LYS A 82 12.24 1.36 -1.20
C LYS A 82 11.33 2.58 -0.95
N ARG A 83 10.21 2.66 -1.68
CA ARG A 83 9.31 3.81 -1.59
C ARG A 83 8.39 3.77 -0.37
N GLN A 84 7.88 2.59 -0.03
CA GLN A 84 6.89 2.45 1.06
C GLN A 84 7.51 2.09 2.41
N GLY A 85 8.77 1.70 2.44
CA GLY A 85 9.46 1.33 3.68
C GLY A 85 9.18 -0.09 4.16
N VAL A 86 8.18 -0.77 3.59
CA VAL A 86 7.84 -2.15 3.90
C VAL A 86 7.64 -2.91 2.59
N ASN A 87 7.78 -4.24 2.64
CA ASN A 87 7.57 -5.04 1.45
C ASN A 87 6.09 -5.10 1.06
N PHE A 88 5.83 -5.53 -0.17
CA PHE A 88 4.50 -5.58 -0.74
C PHE A 88 3.52 -6.40 0.11
N LYS A 89 3.93 -7.59 0.53
CA LYS A 89 3.08 -8.49 1.32
C LYS A 89 2.66 -7.85 2.65
N THR A 90 3.60 -7.22 3.33
CA THR A 90 3.32 -6.52 4.59
C THR A 90 2.35 -5.37 4.37
N TRP A 91 2.56 -4.60 3.30
CA TRP A 91 1.66 -3.49 2.97
C TRP A 91 0.24 -3.97 2.70
N VAL A 92 0.07 -5.01 1.88
CA VAL A 92 -1.24 -5.56 1.57
C VAL A 92 -1.94 -6.06 2.83
N ASN A 93 -1.21 -6.78 3.70
CA ASN A 93 -1.77 -7.26 4.95
C ASN A 93 -2.21 -6.11 5.86
N GLN A 94 -1.42 -5.05 5.94
CA GLN A 94 -1.79 -3.87 6.72
C GLN A 94 -3.08 -3.23 6.19
N LYS A 95 -3.20 -3.12 4.87
CA LYS A 95 -4.41 -2.58 4.25
C LYS A 95 -5.63 -3.48 4.49
N LYS A 96 -5.44 -4.79 4.40
CA LYS A 96 -6.51 -5.75 4.69
C LYS A 96 -6.94 -5.67 6.16
N MET A 97 -6.01 -5.52 7.08
CA MET A 97 -6.34 -5.41 8.50
C MET A 97 -7.07 -4.11 8.82
N GLN A 98 -6.69 -3.02 8.16
CA GLN A 98 -7.42 -1.77 8.27
C GLN A 98 -8.87 -1.93 7.78
N LYS A 99 -9.03 -2.58 6.62
CA LYS A 99 -10.36 -2.87 6.06
C LYS A 99 -11.18 -3.80 6.96
N ALA A 100 -10.53 -4.79 7.55
CA ALA A 100 -11.19 -5.69 8.50
C ALA A 100 -11.75 -4.91 9.70
N GLY A 101 -10.96 -3.96 10.23
CA GLY A 101 -11.45 -3.10 11.30
C GLY A 101 -12.69 -2.33 10.92
N GLU A 102 -12.74 -1.80 9.71
CA GLU A 102 -13.93 -1.10 9.21
C GLU A 102 -15.14 -2.03 9.08
N LEU A 103 -14.93 -3.24 8.54
CA LEU A 103 -16.02 -4.20 8.35
C LEU A 103 -16.58 -4.72 9.68
N LEU A 104 -15.77 -4.75 10.73
CA LEU A 104 -16.20 -5.19 12.05
C LEU A 104 -17.20 -4.22 12.71
N HIS A 105 -17.31 -2.99 12.24
CA HIS A 105 -18.30 -2.04 12.74
C HIS A 105 -19.72 -2.49 12.43
N ASP A 106 -19.93 -3.24 11.37
CA ASP A 106 -21.24 -3.73 10.96
C ASP A 106 -21.42 -5.16 11.49
N PRO A 107 -22.36 -5.38 12.43
CA PRO A 107 -22.60 -6.71 12.99
C PRO A 107 -23.16 -7.72 11.99
N VAL A 108 -23.60 -7.28 10.81
CA VAL A 108 -24.04 -8.17 9.73
C VAL A 108 -22.90 -9.07 9.25
N HIS A 109 -21.66 -8.56 9.26
CA HIS A 109 -20.49 -9.32 8.81
C HIS A 109 -19.97 -10.21 9.93
N SER A 110 -20.01 -11.53 9.75
CA SER A 110 -19.34 -12.44 10.67
C SER A 110 -17.82 -12.37 10.49
N ILE A 111 -17.09 -12.74 11.52
CA ILE A 111 -15.62 -12.78 11.44
C ILE A 111 -15.17 -13.71 10.32
N ASP A 112 -15.83 -14.85 10.18
CA ASP A 112 -15.53 -15.81 9.14
C ASP A 112 -15.77 -15.23 7.73
N SER A 113 -16.88 -14.51 7.55
CA SER A 113 -17.18 -13.87 6.26
C SER A 113 -16.19 -12.76 5.92
N ILE A 114 -15.75 -12.00 6.91
CA ILE A 114 -14.71 -10.96 6.72
C ILE A 114 -13.40 -11.60 6.28
N ALA A 115 -12.99 -12.68 6.94
CA ALA A 115 -11.77 -13.40 6.60
C ALA A 115 -11.82 -13.89 5.13
N ARG A 116 -12.92 -14.50 4.73
CA ARG A 116 -13.09 -14.99 3.36
C ARG A 116 -13.12 -13.85 2.35
N LYS A 117 -13.81 -12.77 2.66
CA LYS A 117 -13.88 -11.58 1.79
C LYS A 117 -12.51 -10.99 1.51
N LEU A 118 -11.63 -11.02 2.52
CA LEU A 118 -10.26 -10.51 2.39
C LEU A 118 -9.28 -11.58 1.89
N GLN A 119 -9.79 -12.71 1.39
CA GLN A 119 -9.00 -13.77 0.76
C GLN A 119 -8.09 -14.54 1.72
N TYR A 120 -8.50 -14.67 2.97
CA TYR A 120 -7.82 -15.56 3.92
C TYR A 120 -8.47 -16.94 3.86
N ALA A 121 -7.67 -17.96 3.57
CA ALA A 121 -8.17 -19.33 3.43
C ALA A 121 -8.69 -19.89 4.75
N GLN A 122 -8.11 -19.46 5.88
CA GLN A 122 -8.48 -19.94 7.20
C GLN A 122 -8.75 -18.77 8.14
N THR A 123 -9.90 -18.83 8.80
CA THR A 123 -10.30 -17.80 9.77
C THR A 123 -9.33 -17.71 10.94
N SER A 124 -8.77 -18.85 11.37
CA SER A 124 -7.78 -18.86 12.46
C SER A 124 -6.52 -18.08 12.11
N TYR A 125 -6.06 -18.18 10.85
CA TYR A 125 -4.91 -17.39 10.38
C TYR A 125 -5.27 -15.91 10.32
N PHE A 126 -6.44 -15.57 9.81
CA PHE A 126 -6.93 -14.20 9.79
C PHE A 126 -6.93 -13.60 11.20
N CYS A 127 -7.47 -14.31 12.18
CA CYS A 127 -7.53 -13.83 13.56
C CYS A 127 -6.15 -13.58 14.12
N ARG A 128 -5.17 -14.41 13.78
CA ARG A 128 -3.80 -14.26 14.23
C ARG A 128 -3.15 -13.02 13.63
N VAL A 129 -3.34 -12.79 12.33
CA VAL A 129 -2.84 -11.60 11.64
C VAL A 129 -3.52 -10.34 12.18
N PHE A 130 -4.82 -10.41 12.41
CA PHE A 130 -5.58 -9.29 12.96
C PHE A 130 -5.07 -8.91 14.35
N ARG A 131 -4.87 -9.91 15.21
CA ARG A 131 -4.37 -9.68 16.56
C ARG A 131 -2.98 -9.06 16.57
N ALA A 132 -2.12 -9.48 15.63
CA ALA A 132 -0.79 -8.87 15.49
C ALA A 132 -0.88 -7.39 15.06
N ALA A 133 -1.86 -7.05 14.23
CA ALA A 133 -2.02 -5.68 13.72
C ALA A 133 -2.72 -4.75 14.72
N HIS A 134 -3.74 -5.23 15.41
CA HIS A 134 -4.61 -4.42 16.27
C HIS A 134 -4.42 -4.68 17.76
N GLN A 135 -3.56 -5.61 18.15
CA GLN A 135 -3.28 -6.02 19.55
C GLN A 135 -4.51 -6.56 20.29
N THR A 136 -5.54 -6.96 19.56
CA THR A 136 -6.76 -7.53 20.12
C THR A 136 -7.41 -8.46 19.09
N SER A 137 -8.22 -9.41 19.56
CA SER A 137 -8.93 -10.30 18.65
C SER A 137 -10.02 -9.54 17.87
N PRO A 138 -10.46 -10.04 16.71
CA PRO A 138 -11.56 -9.41 15.98
C PRO A 138 -12.83 -9.29 16.81
N GLN A 139 -13.15 -10.31 17.60
CA GLN A 139 -14.34 -10.31 18.45
C GLN A 139 -14.25 -9.24 19.52
N SER A 140 -13.12 -9.14 20.22
CA SER A 140 -12.91 -8.12 21.24
C SER A 140 -12.89 -6.72 20.64
N PHE A 141 -12.30 -6.56 19.45
CA PHE A 141 -12.28 -5.30 18.73
C PHE A 141 -13.72 -4.85 18.42
N ARG A 142 -14.56 -5.74 17.93
CA ARG A 142 -15.96 -5.45 17.64
C ARG A 142 -16.71 -5.04 18.90
N HIS A 143 -16.54 -5.79 19.99
CA HIS A 143 -17.18 -5.46 21.26
C HIS A 143 -16.82 -4.07 21.74
N ALA A 144 -15.55 -3.73 21.72
CA ALA A 144 -15.08 -2.42 22.17
C ALA A 144 -15.69 -1.28 21.31
N ARG A 145 -15.83 -1.50 20.00
CA ARG A 145 -16.36 -0.50 19.09
C ARG A 145 -17.87 -0.34 19.21
N LEU A 146 -18.60 -1.44 19.40
CA LEU A 146 -20.06 -1.39 19.54
C LEU A 146 -20.51 -0.89 20.91
N SER A 147 -19.63 -0.93 21.90
CA SER A 147 -19.92 -0.43 23.25
C SER A 147 -19.73 1.08 23.40
N GLN A 148 -19.19 1.71 22.37
CA GLN A 148 -19.07 3.16 22.29
C GLN A 148 -20.30 3.72 21.52
#